data_f878984571778b2dc7ecba4f3ffa5946
#
_entry.id   f878984571778b2dc7ecba4f3ffa5946
#
_cell.length_a   1.000
_cell.length_b   1.000
_cell.length_c   1.000
_cell.angle_alpha   90.00
_cell.angle_beta   90.00
_cell.angle_gamma   90.00
#
_symmetry.space_group_name_H-M   'P 1'
#
loop_
_entity.id
_entity.type
_entity.pdbx_description
1 polymer ?
#
loop_
_entity_poly.entity_id
_entity_poly.type
_entity_poly.pdbx_seq_one_letter_code
_entity_poly.pdbx_strand_id
1 'polypeptide(L)'
;MNGFESFHPAVLFIYYILVVCFSMVSRHPVVILASLAGGFLFFGALNGLRKTXXXXXXXXALFLFVPMAVTNPIFVHNGETILFFMNDNPVTLEAFIYGGAASLMIVSVLLWCRCYSAVLTTDKFLYLFGKVIPKLGLILSMAFRFIPLFKYQIRKINQSQKTMRLYATDSVPDRIKGGIRVFDSLVSWSMENSIDTADAMKARGYGLHGRTNFSLFRFKRRDGILLGSIGCFTVLILASFAAGGFAFYYYPYVAQLQRGALDIVRYLIIFAFYLIPGIIEARGKLTGKYLRSKI
;
A
#
# COMPACT_ATOMS: atom_id res chain seq x y z
N MET A 1 -14.95 13.29 12.18
CA MET A 1 -13.80 12.47 12.56
C MET A 1 -12.57 13.02 11.83
N ASN A 2 -11.57 13.50 12.54
CA ASN A 2 -10.37 14.15 11.96
C ASN A 2 -9.17 13.21 11.96
N GLY A 3 -9.34 12.00 11.41
CA GLY A 3 -8.24 11.06 11.23
C GLY A 3 -7.37 11.38 10.02
N PHE A 4 -6.27 10.66 9.88
CA PHE A 4 -5.34 10.79 8.76
C PHE A 4 -6.06 10.62 7.40
N GLU A 5 -7.11 9.81 7.37
CA GLU A 5 -7.95 9.60 6.18
C GLU A 5 -8.63 10.87 5.64
N SER A 6 -8.82 11.91 6.50
CA SER A 6 -9.58 13.11 6.12
C SER A 6 -8.77 14.16 5.35
N PHE A 7 -7.46 13.93 5.18
CA PHE A 7 -6.57 14.82 4.45
C PHE A 7 -6.74 14.67 2.93
N HIS A 8 -6.28 15.70 2.21
CA HIS A 8 -6.36 15.77 0.75
C HIS A 8 -5.63 14.57 0.10
N PRO A 9 -6.23 13.88 -0.90
CA PRO A 9 -5.65 12.68 -1.51
C PRO A 9 -4.22 12.86 -2.03
N ALA A 10 -3.88 14.04 -2.59
CA ALA A 10 -2.54 14.31 -3.11
C ALA A 10 -1.48 14.29 -2.00
N VAL A 11 -1.80 14.86 -0.82
CA VAL A 11 -0.86 14.89 0.33
C VAL A 11 -0.60 13.48 0.83
N LEU A 12 -1.67 12.66 0.96
CA LEU A 12 -1.57 11.27 1.38
C LEU A 12 -0.71 10.47 0.40
N PHE A 13 -0.97 10.62 -0.91
CA PHE A 13 -0.27 9.89 -1.96
C PHE A 13 1.24 10.22 -1.97
N ILE A 14 1.59 11.52 -1.90
CA ILE A 14 2.99 11.99 -1.82
C ILE A 14 3.67 11.38 -0.58
N TYR A 15 3.01 11.44 0.58
CA TYR A 15 3.55 10.88 1.82
C TYR A 15 3.87 9.39 1.68
N TYR A 16 2.93 8.58 1.17
CA TYR A 16 3.12 7.13 1.04
C TYR A 16 4.23 6.78 0.03
N ILE A 17 4.33 7.52 -1.08
CA ILE A 17 5.44 7.34 -2.04
C ILE A 17 6.78 7.56 -1.33
N LEU A 18 6.91 8.65 -0.60
CA LEU A 18 8.15 8.99 0.11
C LEU A 18 8.50 7.94 1.19
N VAL A 19 7.50 7.49 1.95
CA VAL A 19 7.68 6.43 2.97
C VAL A 19 8.23 5.16 2.32
N VAL A 20 7.61 4.69 1.24
CA VAL A 20 8.03 3.47 0.54
C VAL A 20 9.42 3.67 -0.07
N CYS A 21 9.68 4.81 -0.73
CA CYS A 21 10.98 5.12 -1.33
C CYS A 21 12.09 5.11 -0.26
N PHE A 22 11.91 5.81 0.86
CA PHE A 22 12.92 5.85 1.93
C PHE A 22 13.12 4.49 2.59
N SER A 23 12.04 3.69 2.74
CA SER A 23 12.13 2.34 3.30
C SER A 23 12.88 1.36 2.38
N MET A 24 12.83 1.56 1.05
CA MET A 24 13.49 0.68 0.07
C MET A 24 14.92 1.09 -0.22
N VAL A 25 15.22 2.40 -0.21
CA VAL A 25 16.55 2.93 -0.56
C VAL A 25 17.57 2.64 0.54
N SER A 26 17.17 2.75 1.81
CA SER A 26 18.09 2.63 2.93
C SER A 26 18.18 1.20 3.47
N ARG A 27 19.39 0.64 3.46
CA ARG A 27 19.70 -0.65 4.08
C ARG A 27 20.18 -0.48 5.54
N HIS A 28 20.15 0.73 6.08
CA HIS A 28 20.58 1.04 7.44
C HIS A 28 19.60 0.41 8.46
N PRO A 29 20.09 -0.38 9.45
CA PRO A 29 19.19 -1.10 10.36
C PRO A 29 18.27 -0.19 11.18
N VAL A 30 18.72 1.01 11.56
CA VAL A 30 17.90 1.98 12.30
C VAL A 30 16.73 2.47 11.44
N VAL A 31 16.95 2.71 10.14
CA VAL A 31 15.88 3.15 9.22
C VAL A 31 14.83 2.05 9.05
N ILE A 32 15.28 0.81 8.88
CA ILE A 32 14.39 -0.37 8.74
C ILE A 32 13.53 -0.52 10.01
N LEU A 33 14.14 -0.45 11.19
CA LEU A 33 13.44 -0.57 12.49
C LEU A 33 12.48 0.62 12.70
N ALA A 34 12.89 1.84 12.35
CA ALA A 34 12.06 3.04 12.45
C ALA A 34 10.83 2.95 11.55
N SER A 35 11.01 2.51 10.30
CA SER A 35 9.94 2.29 9.33
C SER A 35 8.96 1.21 9.83
N LEU A 36 9.49 0.11 10.32
CA LEU A 36 8.70 -1.01 10.84
C LEU A 36 7.89 -0.57 12.07
N ALA A 37 8.53 0.11 13.04
CA ALA A 37 7.87 0.62 14.23
C ALA A 37 6.77 1.65 13.88
N GLY A 38 7.07 2.60 12.98
CA GLY A 38 6.09 3.58 12.50
C GLY A 38 4.89 2.92 11.82
N GLY A 39 5.16 1.93 10.96
CA GLY A 39 4.11 1.16 10.27
C GLY A 39 3.21 0.38 11.24
N PHE A 40 3.80 -0.30 12.24
CA PHE A 40 3.05 -1.04 13.27
C PHE A 40 2.20 -0.11 14.13
N LEU A 41 2.75 1.03 14.57
CA LEU A 41 2.02 2.02 15.36
C LEU A 41 0.84 2.60 14.57
N PHE A 42 1.06 2.92 13.30
CA PHE A 42 0.01 3.45 12.44
C PHE A 42 -1.06 2.39 12.13
N PHE A 43 -0.67 1.17 11.83
CA PHE A 43 -1.60 0.05 11.58
C PHE A 43 -2.46 -0.22 12.82
N GLY A 44 -1.85 -0.21 14.02
CA GLY A 44 -2.55 -0.33 15.30
C GLY A 44 -3.52 0.83 15.53
N ALA A 45 -3.09 2.04 15.18
CA ALA A 45 -3.95 3.23 15.27
C ALA A 45 -5.15 3.13 14.31
N LEU A 46 -4.98 2.65 13.09
CA LEU A 46 -6.07 2.48 12.12
C LEU A 46 -7.10 1.44 12.58
N ASN A 47 -6.64 0.24 12.91
CA ASN A 47 -7.52 -0.91 13.17
C ASN A 47 -7.98 -1.02 14.64
N GLY A 48 -7.48 -0.14 15.52
CA GLY A 48 -7.86 -0.10 16.94
C GLY A 48 -7.46 -1.35 17.71
N LEU A 49 -6.23 -1.80 17.61
CA LEU A 49 -5.64 -2.93 18.38
C LEU A 49 -6.52 -4.20 18.40
N ARG A 50 -7.31 -4.42 17.37
CA ARG A 50 -8.04 -5.71 17.23
C ARG A 50 -7.01 -6.83 17.10
N LYS A 51 -7.03 -7.76 18.04
CA LYS A 51 -6.06 -8.87 18.17
C LYS A 51 -5.91 -9.66 16.85
N THR A 52 -7.01 -9.85 16.19
CA THR A 52 -7.07 -10.53 14.89
C THR A 52 -6.26 -9.87 13.76
N UNK A 53 -6.24 -8.67 13.66
CA UNK A 53 -5.56 -7.98 12.62
C UNK A 53 -4.09 -7.88 12.85
N UNK A 54 -3.72 -7.85 14.00
CA UNK A 54 -2.36 -7.85 14.36
C UNK A 54 -1.75 -9.22 14.24
N UNK A 55 -2.49 -10.17 14.51
CA UNK A 55 -2.11 -11.56 14.39
C UNK A 55 -1.96 -11.98 12.95
N UNK A 56 -2.82 -11.41 12.26
CA UNK A 56 -2.78 -11.70 10.85
C UNK A 56 -1.61 -11.03 10.16
N UNK A 57 -1.24 -9.90 10.63
CA UNK A 57 -0.11 -9.24 10.12
C UNK A 57 1.18 -9.81 10.59
N UNK A 58 1.21 -10.22 11.64
CA UNK A 58 2.36 -10.87 12.18
C UNK A 58 2.59 -12.20 11.54
N UNK A 59 1.63 -12.84 11.25
CA UNK A 59 1.72 -14.14 10.62
C UNK A 59 2.16 -14.05 9.16
N UNK A 60 1.75 -13.02 8.66
CA UNK A 60 2.20 -12.67 7.37
C UNK A 60 3.63 -12.22 7.28
N ALA A 61 4.01 -11.59 8.12
CA ALA A 61 5.37 -11.09 8.27
C ALA A 61 6.39 -12.22 8.54
N LEU A 62 6.10 -13.07 9.49
CA LEU A 62 6.94 -14.25 9.81
C LEU A 62 7.07 -15.21 8.65
N PHE A 63 5.98 -15.45 7.96
CA PHE A 63 5.96 -16.34 6.78
C PHE A 63 6.89 -15.82 5.66
N LEU A 64 7.01 -14.52 5.51
CA LEU A 64 7.91 -13.90 4.52
C LEU A 64 9.33 -13.75 5.07
N PHE A 65 9.45 -13.45 6.38
CA PHE A 65 10.73 -13.21 7.01
C PHE A 65 11.63 -14.47 6.99
N VAL A 66 11.10 -15.61 7.41
CA VAL A 66 11.88 -16.84 7.59
C VAL A 66 12.47 -17.34 6.25
N PRO A 67 11.68 -17.52 5.17
CA PRO A 67 12.28 -17.96 3.90
C PRO A 67 13.31 -16.98 3.35
N MET A 68 13.05 -15.67 3.41
CA MET A 68 13.98 -14.66 2.88
C MET A 68 15.27 -14.57 3.68
N ALA A 69 15.18 -14.66 5.01
CA ALA A 69 16.37 -14.63 5.87
C ALA A 69 17.25 -15.85 5.64
N VAL A 70 16.64 -17.02 5.39
CA VAL A 70 17.37 -18.28 5.15
C VAL A 70 17.90 -18.38 3.71
N THR A 71 17.13 -17.87 2.74
CA THR A 71 17.51 -17.94 1.31
C THR A 71 18.80 -17.18 1.03
N ASN A 72 18.98 -16.00 1.64
CA ASN A 72 20.17 -15.17 1.36
C ASN A 72 21.49 -15.86 1.67
N PRO A 73 21.72 -16.49 2.84
CA PRO A 73 22.97 -17.21 3.12
C PRO A 73 23.22 -18.41 2.22
N ILE A 74 22.18 -18.97 1.60
CA ILE A 74 22.31 -20.11 0.66
C ILE A 74 22.90 -19.65 -0.68
N PHE A 75 22.61 -18.40 -1.11
CA PHE A 75 23.02 -17.89 -2.42
C PHE A 75 24.21 -16.92 -2.35
N VAL A 76 24.41 -16.24 -1.21
CA VAL A 76 25.46 -15.23 -1.04
C VAL A 76 26.44 -15.73 0.03
N HIS A 77 27.67 -15.94 -0.39
CA HIS A 77 28.72 -16.52 0.46
C HIS A 77 29.80 -15.49 0.84
N ASN A 78 29.47 -14.20 0.73
CA ASN A 78 30.37 -13.09 1.06
C ASN A 78 30.35 -12.84 2.58
N GLY A 79 31.51 -12.62 3.17
CA GLY A 79 31.68 -12.35 4.61
C GLY A 79 32.95 -12.98 5.14
N GLU A 80 33.45 -12.48 6.28
CA GLU A 80 34.67 -12.96 6.93
C GLU A 80 34.39 -14.04 7.99
N THR A 81 33.20 -13.98 8.66
CA THR A 81 32.91 -14.94 9.73
C THR A 81 32.15 -16.15 9.19
N ILE A 82 32.88 -17.24 8.95
CA ILE A 82 32.32 -18.50 8.46
C ILE A 82 31.70 -19.26 9.64
N LEU A 83 30.42 -19.62 9.54
CA LEU A 83 29.69 -20.41 10.54
C LEU A 83 29.84 -21.91 10.25
N PHE A 84 29.59 -22.32 9.01
CA PHE A 84 29.71 -23.71 8.56
C PHE A 84 29.81 -23.74 7.04
N PHE A 85 30.22 -24.88 6.52
CA PHE A 85 30.30 -25.12 5.06
C PHE A 85 29.10 -25.96 4.63
N MET A 86 28.43 -25.53 3.57
CA MET A 86 27.33 -26.25 2.95
C MET A 86 27.67 -26.44 1.47
N ASN A 87 27.89 -27.70 1.08
CA ASN A 87 28.26 -28.07 -0.32
C ASN A 87 29.50 -27.30 -0.83
N ASP A 88 30.53 -27.27 0.00
CA ASP A 88 31.85 -26.58 -0.22
C ASP A 88 31.76 -25.04 -0.28
N ASN A 89 30.58 -24.45 -0.04
CA ASN A 89 30.42 -23.02 0.02
C ASN A 89 30.34 -22.54 1.49
N PRO A 90 31.10 -21.48 1.87
CA PRO A 90 31.04 -20.97 3.24
C PRO A 90 29.77 -20.21 3.50
N VAL A 91 29.02 -20.61 4.51
CA VAL A 91 27.84 -19.87 5.02
C VAL A 91 28.33 -18.93 6.10
N THR A 92 28.12 -17.63 5.91
CA THR A 92 28.68 -16.57 6.76
C THR A 92 27.60 -15.91 7.63
N LEU A 93 28.00 -15.42 8.79
CA LEU A 93 27.12 -14.69 9.72
C LEU A 93 26.60 -13.39 9.10
N GLU A 94 27.45 -12.71 8.34
CA GLU A 94 27.10 -11.47 7.64
C GLU A 94 25.94 -11.69 6.64
N ALA A 95 25.93 -12.84 5.96
CA ALA A 95 24.87 -13.21 5.03
C ALA A 95 23.52 -13.41 5.74
N PHE A 96 23.54 -13.98 6.96
CA PHE A 96 22.33 -14.11 7.79
C PHE A 96 21.81 -12.74 8.25
N ILE A 97 22.69 -11.87 8.74
CA ILE A 97 22.32 -10.51 9.21
C ILE A 97 21.75 -9.71 8.04
N TYR A 98 22.39 -9.78 6.87
CA TYR A 98 21.92 -9.10 5.65
C TYR A 98 20.54 -9.65 5.21
N GLY A 99 20.39 -10.97 5.19
CA GLY A 99 19.13 -11.64 4.85
C GLY A 99 18.01 -11.23 5.80
N GLY A 100 18.31 -11.14 7.11
CA GLY A 100 17.37 -10.65 8.13
C GLY A 100 16.99 -9.19 7.90
N ALA A 101 17.96 -8.33 7.63
CA ALA A 101 17.71 -6.90 7.35
C ALA A 101 16.88 -6.73 6.08
N ALA A 102 17.20 -7.45 5.00
CA ALA A 102 16.46 -7.40 3.74
C ALA A 102 15.02 -7.89 3.91
N SER A 103 14.81 -8.97 4.65
CA SER A 103 13.47 -9.48 4.94
C SER A 103 12.64 -8.50 5.79
N LEU A 104 13.24 -7.88 6.81
CA LEU A 104 12.56 -6.84 7.62
C LEU A 104 12.20 -5.62 6.77
N MET A 105 13.06 -5.25 5.83
CA MET A 105 12.79 -4.15 4.87
C MET A 105 11.53 -4.45 4.05
N ILE A 106 11.43 -5.66 3.48
CA ILE A 106 10.27 -6.07 2.66
C ILE A 106 9.00 -6.12 3.52
N VAL A 107 9.08 -6.69 4.74
CA VAL A 107 7.96 -6.74 5.70
C VAL A 107 7.47 -5.33 6.02
N SER A 108 8.40 -4.38 6.23
CA SER A 108 8.08 -2.98 6.51
C SER A 108 7.32 -2.34 5.34
N VAL A 109 7.81 -2.53 4.10
CA VAL A 109 7.16 -2.00 2.88
C VAL A 109 5.74 -2.59 2.73
N LEU A 110 5.59 -3.91 2.92
CA LEU A 110 4.27 -4.56 2.83
C LEU A 110 3.29 -4.03 3.89
N LEU A 111 3.79 -3.76 5.09
CA LEU A 111 3.00 -3.16 6.16
C LEU A 111 2.51 -1.74 5.76
N TRP A 112 3.39 -0.92 5.17
CA TRP A 112 3.02 0.40 4.64
C TRP A 112 2.05 0.30 3.46
N CYS A 113 2.18 -0.69 2.58
CA CYS A 113 1.23 -0.96 1.49
C CYS A 113 -0.17 -1.32 2.04
N ARG A 114 -0.23 -2.08 3.13
CA ARG A 114 -1.51 -2.39 3.81
C ARG A 114 -2.14 -1.13 4.40
N CYS A 115 -1.34 -0.27 5.02
CA CYS A 115 -1.80 1.03 5.55
C CYS A 115 -2.29 1.94 4.41
N TYR A 116 -1.56 1.99 3.31
CA TYR A 116 -1.92 2.72 2.09
C TYR A 116 -3.30 2.29 1.58
N SER A 117 -3.50 0.97 1.41
CA SER A 117 -4.77 0.41 0.90
C SER A 117 -5.96 0.70 1.82
N ALA A 118 -5.72 0.86 3.13
CA ALA A 118 -6.78 1.20 4.08
C ALA A 118 -7.16 2.70 4.01
N VAL A 119 -6.19 3.57 3.77
CA VAL A 119 -6.36 5.04 3.81
C VAL A 119 -6.76 5.61 2.43
N LEU A 120 -6.12 5.10 1.36
CA LEU A 120 -6.34 5.59 0.00
C LEU A 120 -7.41 4.74 -0.70
N THR A 121 -8.66 5.16 -0.54
CA THR A 121 -9.82 4.51 -1.18
C THR A 121 -9.78 4.71 -2.70
N THR A 122 -10.53 3.88 -3.42
CA THR A 122 -10.70 3.94 -4.89
C THR A 122 -11.11 5.36 -5.35
N ASP A 123 -12.00 6.03 -4.59
CA ASP A 123 -12.49 7.37 -4.92
C ASP A 123 -11.39 8.43 -4.85
N LYS A 124 -10.50 8.32 -3.84
CA LYS A 124 -9.35 9.23 -3.69
C LYS A 124 -8.34 9.03 -4.82
N PHE A 125 -8.09 7.77 -5.17
CA PHE A 125 -7.20 7.39 -6.28
C PHE A 125 -7.76 7.95 -7.61
N LEU A 126 -9.05 7.75 -7.84
CA LEU A 126 -9.75 8.24 -9.03
C LEU A 126 -9.68 9.78 -9.14
N TYR A 127 -9.89 10.48 -8.01
CA TYR A 127 -9.78 11.95 -7.96
C TYR A 127 -8.37 12.42 -8.36
N LEU A 128 -7.35 11.73 -7.87
CA LEU A 128 -5.94 12.11 -8.09
C LEU A 128 -5.58 12.01 -9.58
N PHE A 129 -5.88 10.88 -10.21
CA PHE A 129 -5.55 10.61 -11.62
C PHE A 129 -6.53 11.26 -12.59
N GLY A 130 -7.80 11.39 -12.20
CA GLY A 130 -8.83 12.03 -13.02
C GLY A 130 -8.60 13.53 -13.24
N LYS A 131 -7.87 14.16 -12.32
CA LYS A 131 -7.48 15.58 -12.49
C LYS A 131 -6.31 15.74 -13.48
N VAL A 132 -5.36 14.80 -13.48
CA VAL A 132 -4.18 14.82 -14.36
C VAL A 132 -4.54 14.38 -15.79
N ILE A 133 -5.30 13.28 -15.91
CA ILE A 133 -5.71 12.72 -17.21
C ILE A 133 -7.23 12.49 -17.16
N PRO A 134 -8.04 13.50 -17.56
CA PRO A 134 -9.51 13.40 -17.42
C PRO A 134 -10.13 12.23 -18.19
N LYS A 135 -9.58 11.86 -19.34
CA LYS A 135 -10.07 10.71 -20.13
C LYS A 135 -9.91 9.39 -19.36
N LEU A 136 -8.73 9.17 -18.77
CA LEU A 136 -8.47 7.98 -17.93
C LEU A 136 -9.33 7.98 -16.66
N GLY A 137 -9.53 9.14 -16.05
CA GLY A 137 -10.42 9.28 -14.88
C GLY A 137 -11.82 8.81 -15.18
N LEU A 138 -12.36 9.16 -16.34
CA LEU A 138 -13.68 8.73 -16.79
C LEU A 138 -13.73 7.20 -17.01
N ILE A 139 -12.75 6.65 -17.74
CA ILE A 139 -12.68 5.21 -18.04
C ILE A 139 -12.61 4.40 -16.72
N LEU A 140 -11.74 4.82 -15.80
CA LEU A 140 -11.59 4.15 -14.50
C LEU A 140 -12.87 4.24 -13.65
N SER A 141 -13.54 5.42 -13.69
CA SER A 141 -14.81 5.61 -12.97
C SER A 141 -15.88 4.64 -13.47
N MET A 142 -15.99 4.51 -14.80
CA MET A 142 -16.91 3.55 -15.43
C MET A 142 -16.52 2.11 -15.08
N ALA A 143 -15.23 1.76 -15.15
CA ALA A 143 -14.75 0.41 -14.84
C ALA A 143 -15.09 0.01 -13.39
N PHE A 144 -14.85 0.90 -12.42
CA PHE A 144 -15.19 0.63 -11.01
C PHE A 144 -16.70 0.50 -10.79
N ARG A 145 -17.52 1.24 -11.53
CA ARG A 145 -18.98 1.11 -11.49
C ARG A 145 -19.44 -0.23 -12.08
N PHE A 146 -18.76 -0.71 -13.14
CA PHE A 146 -19.12 -1.97 -13.81
C PHE A 146 -18.77 -3.22 -12.98
N ILE A 147 -17.76 -3.18 -12.10
CA ILE A 147 -17.38 -4.34 -11.28
C ILE A 147 -18.57 -4.89 -10.47
N PRO A 148 -19.30 -4.10 -9.64
CA PRO A 148 -20.47 -4.63 -8.93
C PRO A 148 -21.63 -5.01 -9.87
N LEU A 149 -21.79 -4.28 -10.97
CA LEU A 149 -22.82 -4.56 -11.97
C LEU A 149 -22.58 -5.92 -12.65
N PHE A 150 -21.32 -6.22 -13.03
CA PHE A 150 -20.94 -7.53 -13.59
C PHE A 150 -21.17 -8.66 -12.59
N LYS A 151 -20.82 -8.47 -11.30
CA LYS A 151 -21.09 -9.46 -10.26
C LYS A 151 -22.57 -9.77 -10.15
N TYR A 152 -23.42 -8.77 -10.23
CA TYR A 152 -24.88 -8.93 -10.21
C TYR A 152 -25.35 -9.69 -11.47
N GLN A 153 -24.89 -9.30 -12.65
CA GLN A 153 -25.29 -9.89 -13.92
C GLN A 153 -24.83 -11.34 -14.04
N ILE A 154 -23.62 -11.67 -13.62
CA ILE A 154 -23.11 -13.06 -13.55
C ILE A 154 -24.04 -13.95 -12.71
N ARG A 155 -24.46 -13.45 -11.54
CA ARG A 155 -25.38 -14.18 -10.65
C ARG A 155 -26.73 -14.43 -11.36
N LYS A 156 -27.26 -13.42 -12.02
CA LYS A 156 -28.54 -13.49 -12.76
C LYS A 156 -28.47 -14.52 -13.89
N ILE A 157 -27.40 -14.47 -14.72
CA ILE A 157 -27.16 -15.40 -15.82
C ILE A 157 -27.03 -16.83 -15.28
N ASN A 158 -26.23 -17.02 -14.21
CA ASN A 158 -26.04 -18.32 -13.58
C ASN A 158 -27.37 -18.91 -13.05
N GLN A 159 -28.19 -18.08 -12.43
CA GLN A 159 -29.52 -18.51 -11.93
C GLN A 159 -30.41 -18.95 -13.09
N SER A 160 -30.46 -18.17 -14.19
CA SER A 160 -31.22 -18.53 -15.39
C SER A 160 -30.74 -19.86 -15.99
N GLN A 161 -29.43 -20.06 -16.10
CA GLN A 161 -28.86 -21.32 -16.62
C GLN A 161 -29.18 -22.52 -15.74
N LYS A 162 -29.18 -22.34 -14.40
CA LYS A 162 -29.58 -23.40 -13.46
C LYS A 162 -31.04 -23.76 -13.61
N THR A 163 -31.93 -22.77 -13.78
CA THR A 163 -33.36 -22.98 -13.97
C THR A 163 -33.64 -23.76 -15.26
N MET A 164 -32.86 -23.50 -16.31
CA MET A 164 -32.94 -24.19 -17.60
C MET A 164 -32.28 -25.57 -17.60
N ARG A 165 -31.77 -26.04 -16.43
CA ARG A 165 -31.05 -27.33 -16.28
C ARG A 165 -29.87 -27.51 -17.24
N LEU A 166 -29.20 -26.40 -17.61
CA LEU A 166 -28.03 -26.41 -18.50
C LEU A 166 -26.78 -27.02 -17.85
N TYR A 167 -26.82 -27.24 -16.51
CA TYR A 167 -25.83 -28.01 -15.75
C TYR A 167 -26.39 -29.40 -15.45
N ALA A 168 -26.55 -30.21 -16.49
CA ALA A 168 -27.20 -31.53 -16.35
C ALA A 168 -26.35 -32.55 -15.60
N THR A 169 -25.03 -32.41 -15.62
CA THR A 169 -24.07 -33.30 -14.97
C THR A 169 -23.04 -32.51 -14.19
N ASP A 170 -22.64 -32.97 -13.03
CA ASP A 170 -21.60 -32.31 -12.20
C ASP A 170 -20.18 -32.66 -12.69
N SER A 171 -20.01 -32.85 -14.00
CA SER A 171 -18.73 -33.18 -14.60
C SER A 171 -17.93 -31.90 -14.85
N VAL A 172 -16.59 -31.98 -14.81
CA VAL A 172 -15.67 -30.88 -15.05
C VAL A 172 -15.89 -30.24 -16.43
N PRO A 173 -16.04 -31.00 -17.54
CA PRO A 173 -16.30 -30.41 -18.84
C PRO A 173 -17.62 -29.64 -18.92
N ASP A 174 -18.68 -30.08 -18.22
CA ASP A 174 -19.96 -29.34 -18.19
C ASP A 174 -19.83 -28.03 -17.41
N ARG A 175 -19.05 -28.00 -16.36
CA ARG A 175 -18.75 -26.75 -15.61
C ARG A 175 -18.00 -25.74 -16.48
N ILE A 176 -17.04 -26.23 -17.30
CA ILE A 176 -16.26 -25.36 -18.21
C ILE A 176 -17.21 -24.82 -19.31
N LYS A 177 -18.03 -25.65 -19.94
CA LYS A 177 -19.01 -25.25 -20.95
C LYS A 177 -20.02 -24.24 -20.37
N GLY A 178 -20.48 -24.47 -19.15
CA GLY A 178 -21.35 -23.54 -18.43
C GLY A 178 -20.68 -22.18 -18.20
N GLY A 179 -19.42 -22.19 -17.78
CA GLY A 179 -18.62 -20.96 -17.62
C GLY A 179 -18.45 -20.18 -18.90
N ILE A 180 -18.21 -20.87 -20.03
CA ILE A 180 -18.07 -20.24 -21.36
C ILE A 180 -19.40 -19.58 -21.77
N ARG A 181 -20.54 -20.27 -21.57
CA ARG A 181 -21.87 -19.70 -21.86
C ARG A 181 -22.16 -18.44 -21.03
N VAL A 182 -21.80 -18.46 -19.71
CA VAL A 182 -21.95 -17.29 -18.84
C VAL A 182 -21.11 -16.15 -19.35
N PHE A 183 -19.87 -16.43 -19.74
CA PHE A 183 -18.92 -15.42 -20.27
C PHE A 183 -19.44 -14.82 -21.57
N ASP A 184 -19.88 -15.63 -22.51
CA ASP A 184 -20.46 -15.19 -23.80
C ASP A 184 -21.68 -14.28 -23.59
N SER A 185 -22.62 -14.71 -22.73
CA SER A 185 -23.80 -13.90 -22.38
C SER A 185 -23.41 -12.58 -21.69
N LEU A 186 -22.37 -12.61 -20.85
CA LEU A 186 -21.89 -11.43 -20.15
C LEU A 186 -21.23 -10.43 -21.11
N VAL A 187 -20.45 -10.93 -22.07
CA VAL A 187 -19.81 -10.10 -23.11
C VAL A 187 -20.89 -9.43 -23.99
N SER A 188 -21.86 -10.18 -24.48
CA SER A 188 -22.95 -9.68 -25.30
C SER A 188 -23.74 -8.58 -24.56
N TRP A 189 -24.13 -8.86 -23.32
CA TRP A 189 -24.82 -7.88 -22.47
C TRP A 189 -23.95 -6.63 -22.22
N SER A 190 -22.65 -6.84 -22.00
CA SER A 190 -21.70 -5.73 -21.73
C SER A 190 -21.57 -4.80 -22.95
N MET A 191 -21.50 -5.36 -24.15
CA MET A 191 -21.43 -4.58 -25.39
C MET A 191 -22.68 -3.74 -25.58
N GLU A 192 -23.87 -4.35 -25.41
CA GLU A 192 -25.16 -3.66 -25.50
C GLU A 192 -25.24 -2.52 -24.46
N ASN A 193 -24.93 -2.82 -23.21
CA ASN A 193 -24.96 -1.83 -22.11
C ASN A 193 -23.95 -0.69 -22.33
N SER A 194 -22.83 -0.97 -23.01
CA SER A 194 -21.82 0.06 -23.34
C SER A 194 -22.34 1.05 -24.39
N ILE A 195 -23.05 0.57 -25.40
CA ILE A 195 -23.67 1.40 -26.43
C ILE A 195 -24.74 2.32 -25.80
N ASP A 196 -25.65 1.74 -25.00
CA ASP A 196 -26.68 2.49 -24.29
C ASP A 196 -26.07 3.57 -23.37
N THR A 197 -24.98 3.22 -22.66
CA THR A 197 -24.26 4.17 -21.79
C THR A 197 -23.66 5.31 -22.61
N ALA A 198 -23.06 5.00 -23.76
CA ALA A 198 -22.45 6.01 -24.66
C ALA A 198 -23.51 6.97 -25.21
N ASP A 199 -24.66 6.47 -25.62
CA ASP A 199 -25.75 7.28 -26.14
C ASP A 199 -26.39 8.15 -25.04
N ALA A 200 -26.58 7.58 -23.84
CA ALA A 200 -27.04 8.35 -22.67
C ALA A 200 -26.04 9.47 -22.30
N MET A 201 -24.72 9.21 -22.43
CA MET A 201 -23.69 10.23 -22.18
C MET A 201 -23.77 11.35 -23.24
N LYS A 202 -23.91 11.02 -24.52
CA LYS A 202 -24.07 12.00 -25.62
C LYS A 202 -25.30 12.87 -25.37
N ALA A 203 -26.44 12.25 -25.01
CA ALA A 203 -27.69 12.95 -24.72
C ALA A 203 -27.54 13.95 -23.53
N ARG A 204 -26.65 13.64 -22.57
CA ARG A 204 -26.35 14.53 -21.43
C ARG A 204 -25.28 15.58 -21.76
N GLY A 205 -24.88 15.72 -23.01
CA GLY A 205 -23.92 16.75 -23.45
C GLY A 205 -22.45 16.38 -23.25
N TYR A 206 -22.14 15.09 -23.18
CA TYR A 206 -20.74 14.67 -23.09
C TYR A 206 -20.00 15.10 -24.39
N GLY A 207 -18.85 15.75 -24.19
CA GLY A 207 -18.02 16.26 -25.30
C GLY A 207 -18.18 17.73 -25.60
N LEU A 208 -19.15 18.42 -25.00
CA LEU A 208 -19.33 19.86 -25.18
C LEU A 208 -18.22 20.65 -24.48
N HIS A 209 -17.86 21.81 -25.04
CA HIS A 209 -16.87 22.73 -24.46
C HIS A 209 -17.40 23.35 -23.16
N GLY A 210 -16.48 23.70 -22.24
CA GLY A 210 -16.82 24.35 -20.97
C GLY A 210 -17.23 23.42 -19.86
N ARG A 211 -17.00 22.11 -20.00
CA ARG A 211 -17.32 21.12 -18.97
C ARG A 211 -16.45 21.28 -17.72
N THR A 212 -17.11 21.33 -16.56
CA THR A 212 -16.43 21.38 -15.26
C THR A 212 -16.53 20.01 -14.56
N ASN A 213 -15.52 19.65 -13.80
CA ASN A 213 -15.50 18.41 -13.02
C ASN A 213 -15.89 18.70 -11.57
N PHE A 214 -16.92 18.01 -11.09
CA PHE A 214 -17.29 18.07 -9.68
C PHE A 214 -16.21 17.37 -8.84
N SER A 215 -15.76 18.06 -7.78
CA SER A 215 -14.73 17.54 -6.88
C SER A 215 -15.21 17.60 -5.44
N LEU A 216 -15.21 16.45 -4.77
CA LEU A 216 -15.54 16.31 -3.34
C LEU A 216 -14.39 16.77 -2.45
N PHE A 217 -13.17 16.73 -2.96
CA PHE A 217 -11.96 17.02 -2.18
C PHE A 217 -11.49 18.44 -2.44
N ARG A 218 -11.48 19.26 -1.38
CA ARG A 218 -10.99 20.64 -1.41
C ARG A 218 -9.75 20.75 -0.54
N PHE A 219 -8.73 21.43 -1.03
CA PHE A 219 -7.47 21.64 -0.32
C PHE A 219 -7.73 22.65 0.82
N LYS A 220 -7.40 22.25 2.04
CA LYS A 220 -7.57 23.04 3.27
C LYS A 220 -6.23 23.48 3.83
N ARG A 221 -6.21 24.50 4.71
CA ARG A 221 -4.99 24.97 5.39
C ARG A 221 -4.26 23.84 6.12
N ARG A 222 -4.99 22.90 6.72
CA ARG A 222 -4.43 21.71 7.38
C ARG A 222 -3.59 20.84 6.42
N ASP A 223 -4.05 20.71 5.17
CA ASP A 223 -3.36 19.94 4.14
C ASP A 223 -2.06 20.60 3.72
N GLY A 224 -2.06 21.95 3.67
CA GLY A 224 -0.88 22.74 3.39
C GLY A 224 0.20 22.61 4.48
N ILE A 225 -0.21 22.68 5.75
CA ILE A 225 0.70 22.52 6.90
C ILE A 225 1.34 21.13 6.86
N LEU A 226 0.52 20.09 6.64
CA LEU A 226 1.01 18.71 6.56
C LEU A 226 1.97 18.53 5.37
N LEU A 227 1.62 19.07 4.21
CA LEU A 227 2.48 19.00 3.02
C LEU A 227 3.82 19.73 3.26
N GLY A 228 3.77 20.91 3.88
CA GLY A 228 4.97 21.66 4.26
C GLY A 228 5.87 20.89 5.23
N SER A 229 5.26 20.23 6.24
CA SER A 229 6.02 19.40 7.20
C SER A 229 6.64 18.18 6.51
N ILE A 230 5.90 17.51 5.62
CA ILE A 230 6.41 16.38 4.82
C ILE A 230 7.60 16.86 3.95
N GLY A 231 7.45 18.01 3.29
CA GLY A 231 8.51 18.60 2.46
C GLY A 231 9.78 18.92 3.27
N CYS A 232 9.61 19.53 4.44
CA CYS A 232 10.73 19.84 5.34
C CYS A 232 11.48 18.57 5.76
N PHE A 233 10.76 17.56 6.23
CA PHE A 233 11.35 16.26 6.60
C PHE A 233 12.05 15.60 5.41
N THR A 234 11.44 15.64 4.23
CA THR A 234 12.01 15.07 2.99
C THR A 234 13.36 15.71 2.67
N VAL A 235 13.44 17.04 2.71
CA VAL A 235 14.69 17.78 2.44
C VAL A 235 15.77 17.40 3.46
N LEU A 236 15.42 17.32 4.75
CA LEU A 236 16.36 16.93 5.83
C LEU A 236 16.85 15.49 5.66
N ILE A 237 15.97 14.57 5.28
CA ILE A 237 16.32 13.15 5.05
C ILE A 237 17.22 13.04 3.81
N LEU A 238 16.89 13.74 2.71
CA LEU A 238 17.71 13.74 1.48
C LEU A 238 19.11 14.36 1.73
N ALA A 239 19.18 15.45 2.49
CA ALA A 239 20.45 16.05 2.90
C ALA A 239 21.29 15.08 3.75
N SER A 240 20.64 14.31 4.63
CA SER A 240 21.31 13.28 5.44
C SER A 240 21.83 12.13 4.58
N PHE A 241 21.07 11.71 3.54
CA PHE A 241 21.51 10.70 2.56
C PHE A 241 22.72 11.20 1.77
N ALA A 242 22.67 12.45 1.29
CA ALA A 242 23.75 13.07 0.52
C ALA A 242 25.05 13.21 1.36
N ALA A 243 24.90 13.44 2.66
CA ALA A 243 26.03 13.50 3.61
C ALA A 243 26.54 12.12 4.06
N GLY A 244 26.02 11.02 3.49
CA GLY A 244 26.45 9.65 3.82
C GLY A 244 26.00 9.15 5.18
N GLY A 245 25.05 9.83 5.86
CA GLY A 245 24.61 9.51 7.22
C GLY A 245 23.83 8.21 7.36
N PHE A 246 23.39 7.62 6.25
CA PHE A 246 22.67 6.34 6.24
C PHE A 246 23.43 5.27 5.43
N ALA A 247 24.75 5.49 5.15
CA ALA A 247 25.60 4.49 4.53
C ALA A 247 25.88 3.37 5.55
N PHE A 248 25.54 2.15 5.21
CA PHE A 248 25.75 0.97 6.05
C PHE A 248 26.10 -0.21 5.16
N TYR A 249 27.21 -0.88 5.49
CA TYR A 249 27.72 -2.01 4.75
C TYR A 249 27.63 -3.27 5.60
N TYR A 250 27.19 -4.36 4.99
CA TYR A 250 27.07 -5.68 5.61
C TYR A 250 28.25 -6.58 5.22
N TYR A 251 28.95 -6.22 4.15
CA TYR A 251 30.09 -7.02 3.61
C TYR A 251 31.30 -6.11 3.43
N PRO A 252 32.54 -6.63 3.67
CA PRO A 252 32.88 -8.00 4.10
C PRO A 252 32.60 -8.25 5.60
N TYR A 253 32.47 -7.20 6.40
CA TYR A 253 32.11 -7.24 7.83
C TYR A 253 30.96 -6.26 8.09
N VAL A 254 30.21 -6.53 9.13
CA VAL A 254 29.07 -5.65 9.51
C VAL A 254 29.62 -4.33 10.06
N ALA A 255 29.29 -3.23 9.38
CA ALA A 255 29.69 -1.88 9.78
C ALA A 255 29.18 -1.55 11.20
N GLN A 256 29.98 -0.84 11.97
CA GLN A 256 29.53 -0.36 13.28
C GLN A 256 28.53 0.80 13.14
N LEU A 257 27.55 0.82 14.02
CA LEU A 257 26.56 1.91 14.05
C LEU A 257 27.24 3.22 14.42
N GLN A 258 27.09 4.22 13.57
CA GLN A 258 27.59 5.56 13.86
C GLN A 258 26.80 6.14 15.03
N ARG A 259 27.49 6.61 16.06
CA ARG A 259 26.91 7.12 17.31
C ARG A 259 27.25 8.59 17.57
N GLY A 260 27.59 9.32 16.53
CA GLY A 260 27.80 10.76 16.61
C GLY A 260 26.52 11.50 16.99
N ALA A 261 26.64 12.66 17.62
CA ALA A 261 25.47 13.49 17.97
C ALA A 261 24.63 13.83 16.75
N LEU A 262 25.29 14.12 15.61
CA LEU A 262 24.61 14.40 14.33
C LEU A 262 23.84 13.16 13.81
N ASP A 263 24.37 11.97 14.00
CA ASP A 263 23.73 10.74 13.54
C ASP A 263 22.49 10.43 14.37
N ILE A 264 22.53 10.68 15.68
CA ILE A 264 21.36 10.55 16.55
C ILE A 264 20.24 11.49 16.06
N VAL A 265 20.59 12.74 15.72
CA VAL A 265 19.61 13.71 15.19
C VAL A 265 19.00 13.19 13.86
N ARG A 266 19.81 12.65 12.96
CA ARG A 266 19.36 12.07 11.68
C ARG A 266 18.37 10.91 11.92
N TYR A 267 18.68 10.03 12.89
CA TYR A 267 17.82 8.89 13.25
C TYR A 267 16.49 9.38 13.86
N LEU A 268 16.51 10.43 14.67
CA LEU A 268 15.29 11.03 15.25
C LEU A 268 14.43 11.68 14.17
N ILE A 269 15.04 12.34 13.19
CA ILE A 269 14.33 12.96 12.05
C ILE A 269 13.56 11.89 11.26
N ILE A 270 14.22 10.79 10.88
CA ILE A 270 13.57 9.75 10.07
C ILE A 270 12.51 9.00 10.89
N PHE A 271 12.75 8.78 12.19
CA PHE A 271 11.77 8.15 13.09
C PHE A 271 10.53 9.05 13.24
N ALA A 272 10.73 10.37 13.44
CA ALA A 272 9.63 11.34 13.53
C ALA A 272 8.80 11.36 12.22
N PHE A 273 9.46 11.27 11.07
CA PHE A 273 8.80 11.20 9.76
C PHE A 273 7.85 10.00 9.66
N TYR A 274 8.31 8.81 10.09
CA TYR A 274 7.47 7.59 10.06
C TYR A 274 6.35 7.63 11.11
N LEU A 275 6.48 8.42 12.18
CA LEU A 275 5.46 8.54 13.24
C LEU A 275 4.31 9.51 12.88
N ILE A 276 4.49 10.39 11.90
CA ILE A 276 3.50 11.44 11.53
C ILE A 276 2.06 10.87 11.45
N PRO A 277 1.76 9.83 10.62
CA PRO A 277 0.38 9.37 10.47
C PRO A 277 -0.17 8.71 11.73
N GLY A 278 0.69 8.01 12.48
CA GLY A 278 0.31 7.40 13.76
C GLY A 278 -0.15 8.44 14.79
N ILE A 279 0.61 9.52 14.93
CA ILE A 279 0.30 10.61 15.85
C ILE A 279 -1.01 11.30 15.45
N ILE A 280 -1.19 11.60 14.16
CA ILE A 280 -2.40 12.27 13.66
C ILE A 280 -3.64 11.38 13.91
N GLU A 281 -3.54 10.08 13.61
CA GLU A 281 -4.64 9.13 13.79
C GLU A 281 -4.99 8.95 15.27
N ALA A 282 -3.97 8.82 16.13
CA ALA A 282 -4.14 8.69 17.59
C ALA A 282 -4.85 9.93 18.16
N ARG A 283 -4.41 11.13 17.77
CA ARG A 283 -5.07 12.39 18.17
C ARG A 283 -6.52 12.43 17.68
N GLY A 284 -6.78 12.03 16.45
CA GLY A 284 -8.14 11.98 15.88
C GLY A 284 -9.07 11.09 16.67
N LYS A 285 -8.59 9.91 17.08
CA LYS A 285 -9.35 8.95 17.90
C LYS A 285 -9.62 9.46 19.33
N LEU A 286 -8.60 10.07 19.96
CA LEU A 286 -8.73 10.64 21.29
C LEU A 286 -9.77 11.77 21.31
N THR A 287 -9.70 12.68 20.34
CA THR A 287 -10.69 13.77 20.19
C THR A 287 -12.10 13.21 19.93
N GLY A 288 -12.20 12.15 19.12
CA GLY A 288 -13.46 11.47 18.83
C GLY A 288 -14.08 10.83 20.08
N LYS A 289 -13.26 10.18 20.91
CA LYS A 289 -13.70 9.58 22.19
C LYS A 289 -14.19 10.68 23.16
N TYR A 290 -13.41 11.75 23.29
CA TYR A 290 -13.74 12.89 24.17
C TYR A 290 -15.08 13.54 23.78
N LEU A 291 -15.34 13.72 22.48
CA LEU A 291 -16.61 14.30 22.00
C LEU A 291 -17.79 13.35 22.26
N ARG A 292 -17.60 12.04 22.11
CA ARG A 292 -18.64 11.03 22.40
C ARG A 292 -18.97 10.93 23.89
N SER A 293 -18.00 11.18 24.76
CA SER A 293 -18.23 11.14 26.22
C SER A 293 -18.99 12.37 26.75
N LYS A 294 -19.11 13.43 25.91
CA LYS A 294 -19.84 14.66 26.26
C LYS A 294 -21.30 14.67 25.75
N ILE A 295 -21.68 13.68 24.94
CA ILE A 295 -23.05 13.47 24.43
C ILE A 295 -23.73 12.38 25.25
#